data_bc9dc5866698078c5ebf3b9d57028e44
#
_entry.id   bc9dc5866698078c5ebf3b9d57028e44
#
_cell.length_a   1.000
_cell.length_b   1.000
_cell.length_c   1.000
_cell.angle_alpha   90.00
_cell.angle_beta   90.00
_cell.angle_gamma   90.00
#
_symmetry.space_group_name_H-M   'P 1'
#
loop_
_entity.id
_entity.type
_entity.pdbx_description
1 polymer ?
#
loop_
_entity_poly.entity_id
_entity_poly.type
_entity_poly.pdbx_seq_one_letter_code
_entity_poly.pdbx_strand_id
1 'polypeptide(L)'
;MNIFLNASSAVPLYEQLSESIKNQILDGTLKRGQALPSMRALAAALSVSVITTKRSYEDLAREGFLYSVPTQGYFVADVNFKKIEKSIKKSIEEKLKGACYQAKKINLNAEDLSEIIRRLY
;
A
#
# COMPACT_ATOMS: atom_id res chain seq x y z
N MET A 1 -3.95 -4.19 -15.97
CA MET A 1 -3.39 -3.59 -14.74
C MET A 1 -2.25 -2.67 -15.15
N ASN A 2 -2.45 -1.39 -14.97
CA ASN A 2 -1.44 -0.39 -15.32
C ASN A 2 -0.67 0.02 -14.08
N ILE A 3 0.64 -0.22 -14.10
CA ILE A 3 1.51 0.09 -12.96
C ILE A 3 2.71 0.86 -13.46
N PHE A 4 2.96 2.01 -12.82
CA PHE A 4 4.13 2.84 -13.08
C PHE A 4 4.96 2.92 -11.81
N LEU A 5 6.23 2.52 -11.91
CA LEU A 5 7.16 2.55 -10.79
C LEU A 5 8.27 3.55 -11.05
N ASN A 6 8.67 4.26 -9.99
CA ASN A 6 9.74 5.25 -10.06
C ASN A 6 10.92 4.78 -9.21
N ALA A 7 11.95 4.24 -9.86
CA ALA A 7 13.15 3.75 -9.19
C ALA A 7 13.96 4.87 -8.50
N SER A 8 13.74 6.13 -8.89
CA SER A 8 14.42 7.28 -8.30
C SER A 8 13.74 7.80 -7.04
N SER A 9 12.53 7.31 -6.72
CA SER A 9 11.80 7.69 -5.52
C SER A 9 12.47 7.13 -4.27
N ALA A 10 12.34 7.84 -3.14
CA ALA A 10 12.75 7.33 -1.83
C ALA A 10 11.85 6.18 -1.34
N VAL A 11 10.65 6.03 -1.91
CA VAL A 11 9.73 4.94 -1.56
C VAL A 11 10.20 3.64 -2.23
N PRO A 12 10.39 2.54 -1.48
CA PRO A 12 10.78 1.26 -2.06
C PRO A 12 9.82 0.78 -3.14
N LEU A 13 10.34 0.08 -4.15
CA LEU A 13 9.55 -0.39 -5.27
C LEU A 13 8.39 -1.31 -4.85
N TYR A 14 8.60 -2.18 -3.86
CA TYR A 14 7.54 -3.06 -3.39
C TYR A 14 6.37 -2.28 -2.77
N GLU A 15 6.64 -1.16 -2.10
CA GLU A 15 5.59 -0.30 -1.54
C GLU A 15 4.83 0.44 -2.63
N GLN A 16 5.55 0.94 -3.64
CA GLN A 16 4.92 1.57 -4.80
C GLN A 16 3.99 0.61 -5.52
N LEU A 17 4.45 -0.63 -5.71
CA LEU A 17 3.66 -1.69 -6.34
C LEU A 17 2.42 -2.02 -5.52
N SER A 18 2.58 -2.22 -4.23
CA SER A 18 1.48 -2.52 -3.31
C SER A 18 0.44 -1.40 -3.32
N GLU A 19 0.87 -0.15 -3.27
CA GLU A 19 -0.02 1.01 -3.28
C GLU A 19 -0.79 1.11 -4.59
N SER A 20 -0.12 0.88 -5.72
CA SER A 20 -0.77 0.88 -7.03
C SER A 20 -1.86 -0.18 -7.13
N ILE A 21 -1.58 -1.39 -6.67
CA ILE A 21 -2.56 -2.48 -6.68
C ILE A 21 -3.74 -2.18 -5.74
N LYS A 22 -3.46 -1.69 -4.54
CA LYS A 22 -4.51 -1.27 -3.59
C LYS A 22 -5.45 -0.26 -4.20
N ASN A 23 -4.90 0.78 -4.82
CA ASN A 23 -5.69 1.85 -5.42
C ASN A 23 -6.58 1.32 -6.53
N GLN A 24 -6.08 0.40 -7.36
CA GLN A 24 -6.86 -0.20 -8.43
C GLN A 24 -7.96 -1.13 -7.91
N ILE A 25 -7.75 -1.78 -6.79
CA ILE A 25 -8.79 -2.57 -6.12
C ILE A 25 -9.85 -1.66 -5.52
N LEU A 26 -9.43 -0.59 -4.85
CA LEU A 26 -10.35 0.34 -4.19
C LEU A 26 -11.18 1.15 -5.17
N ASP A 27 -10.62 1.51 -6.34
CA ASP A 27 -11.34 2.27 -7.37
C ASP A 27 -12.15 1.38 -8.33
N GLY A 28 -12.07 0.07 -8.19
CA GLY A 28 -12.80 -0.89 -9.01
C GLY A 28 -12.16 -1.25 -10.34
N THR A 29 -10.97 -0.76 -10.63
CA THR A 29 -10.22 -1.15 -11.85
C THR A 29 -9.89 -2.63 -11.83
N LEU A 30 -9.46 -3.14 -10.69
CA LEU A 30 -9.30 -4.57 -10.43
C LEU A 30 -10.54 -5.08 -9.71
N LYS A 31 -11.19 -6.10 -10.29
CA LYS A 31 -12.44 -6.63 -9.80
C LYS A 31 -12.22 -7.79 -8.83
N ARG A 32 -13.14 -7.94 -7.87
CA ARG A 32 -13.17 -9.10 -6.99
C ARG A 32 -13.10 -10.39 -7.77
N GLY A 33 -12.21 -11.30 -7.36
CA GLY A 33 -12.00 -12.59 -8.02
C GLY A 33 -11.12 -12.55 -9.26
N GLN A 34 -10.71 -11.37 -9.71
CA GLN A 34 -9.85 -11.24 -10.88
C GLN A 34 -8.46 -11.81 -10.57
N ALA A 35 -7.93 -12.62 -11.48
CA ALA A 35 -6.59 -13.15 -11.38
C ALA A 35 -5.54 -12.05 -11.63
N LEU A 36 -4.50 -12.04 -10.80
CA LEU A 36 -3.34 -11.19 -11.03
C LEU A 36 -2.29 -11.95 -11.86
N PRO A 37 -1.42 -11.22 -12.56
CA PRO A 37 -0.29 -11.86 -13.22
C PRO A 37 0.55 -12.65 -12.21
N SER A 38 1.26 -13.69 -12.66
CA SER A 38 2.21 -14.38 -11.80
C SER A 38 3.30 -13.42 -11.34
N MET A 39 3.92 -13.71 -10.20
CA MET A 39 5.02 -12.89 -9.67
C MET A 39 6.13 -12.70 -10.71
N ARG A 40 6.48 -13.77 -11.43
CA ARG A 40 7.52 -13.73 -12.45
C ARG A 40 7.10 -12.92 -13.66
N ALA A 41 5.87 -13.09 -14.13
CA ALA A 41 5.34 -12.34 -15.27
C ALA A 41 5.28 -10.84 -14.96
N LEU A 42 4.81 -10.48 -13.78
CA LEU A 42 4.75 -9.07 -13.36
C LEU A 42 6.14 -8.47 -13.18
N ALA A 43 7.06 -9.20 -12.57
CA ALA A 43 8.44 -8.77 -12.41
C ALA A 43 9.10 -8.49 -13.77
N ALA A 44 8.91 -9.38 -14.73
CA ALA A 44 9.42 -9.20 -16.10
C ALA A 44 8.80 -7.98 -16.77
N ALA A 45 7.47 -7.82 -16.67
CA ALA A 45 6.76 -6.70 -17.28
C ALA A 45 7.18 -5.35 -16.71
N LEU A 46 7.50 -5.29 -15.42
CA LEU A 46 7.89 -4.05 -14.72
C LEU A 46 9.41 -3.87 -14.63
N SER A 47 10.19 -4.81 -15.11
CA SER A 47 11.66 -4.81 -15.02
C SER A 47 12.15 -4.68 -13.55
N VAL A 48 11.53 -5.43 -12.67
CA VAL A 48 11.91 -5.50 -11.25
C VAL A 48 12.22 -6.94 -10.87
N SER A 49 12.80 -7.15 -9.68
CA SER A 49 13.09 -8.49 -9.18
C SER A 49 11.81 -9.23 -8.77
N VAL A 50 11.84 -10.55 -8.85
CA VAL A 50 10.74 -11.39 -8.35
C VAL A 50 10.53 -11.21 -6.85
N ILE A 51 11.62 -10.92 -6.10
CA ILE A 51 11.53 -10.64 -4.67
C ILE A 51 10.64 -9.43 -4.42
N THR A 52 10.70 -8.41 -5.27
CA THR A 52 9.85 -7.22 -5.18
C THR A 52 8.36 -7.56 -5.35
N THR A 53 8.02 -8.32 -6.41
CA THR A 53 6.63 -8.72 -6.64
C THR A 53 6.13 -9.69 -5.58
N LYS A 54 6.97 -10.62 -5.15
CA LYS A 54 6.64 -11.56 -4.08
C LYS A 54 6.28 -10.83 -2.79
N ARG A 55 7.12 -9.90 -2.37
CA ARG A 55 6.89 -9.12 -1.15
C ARG A 55 5.60 -8.33 -1.22
N SER A 56 5.35 -7.67 -2.35
CA SER A 56 4.12 -6.93 -2.56
C SER A 56 2.88 -7.82 -2.46
N TYR A 57 2.88 -8.96 -3.16
CA TYR A 57 1.74 -9.89 -3.16
C TYR A 57 1.49 -10.48 -1.77
N GLU A 58 2.54 -10.86 -1.07
CA GLU A 58 2.42 -11.40 0.28
C GLU A 58 1.87 -10.36 1.27
N ASP A 59 2.36 -9.12 1.19
CA ASP A 59 1.88 -8.01 2.03
C ASP A 59 0.40 -7.72 1.75
N LEU A 60 0.01 -7.67 0.47
CA LEU A 60 -1.38 -7.44 0.07
C LEU A 60 -2.32 -8.58 0.51
N ALA A 61 -1.85 -9.82 0.48
CA ALA A 61 -2.62 -10.95 0.97
C ALA A 61 -2.81 -10.86 2.49
N ARG A 62 -1.76 -10.50 3.21
CA ARG A 62 -1.82 -10.32 4.67
C ARG A 62 -2.78 -9.20 5.06
N GLU A 63 -2.84 -8.14 4.27
CA GLU A 63 -3.72 -7.00 4.51
C GLU A 63 -5.16 -7.22 4.04
N GLY A 64 -5.45 -8.34 3.37
CA GLY A 64 -6.80 -8.70 2.94
C GLY A 64 -7.21 -8.19 1.56
N PHE A 65 -6.28 -7.68 0.76
CA PHE A 65 -6.55 -7.22 -0.62
C PHE A 65 -6.48 -8.35 -1.64
N LEU A 66 -5.64 -9.34 -1.40
CA LEU A 66 -5.46 -10.49 -2.27
C LEU A 66 -5.65 -11.78 -1.48
N TYR A 67 -5.93 -12.86 -2.21
CA TYR A 67 -5.84 -14.21 -1.66
C TYR A 67 -5.08 -15.12 -2.62
N SER A 68 -4.39 -16.11 -2.05
CA SER A 68 -3.59 -17.07 -2.79
C SER A 68 -4.35 -18.37 -2.93
N VAL A 69 -4.33 -18.94 -4.13
CA VAL A 69 -4.82 -20.30 -4.38
C VAL A 69 -3.62 -21.13 -4.82
N PRO A 70 -3.29 -22.22 -4.09
CA PRO A 70 -2.16 -23.07 -4.44
C PRO A 70 -2.21 -23.49 -5.91
N THR A 71 -1.07 -23.41 -6.59
CA THR A 71 -0.86 -23.71 -8.03
C THR A 71 -1.56 -22.77 -9.00
N GLN A 72 -2.47 -21.90 -8.55
CA GLN A 72 -3.22 -20.99 -9.42
C GLN A 72 -2.79 -19.53 -9.30
N GLY A 73 -2.16 -19.14 -8.19
CA GLY A 73 -1.65 -17.79 -7.99
C GLY A 73 -2.49 -16.91 -7.09
N TYR A 74 -2.46 -15.61 -7.34
CA TYR A 74 -3.13 -14.60 -6.53
C TYR A 74 -4.32 -14.00 -7.24
N PHE A 75 -5.35 -13.72 -6.45
CA PHE A 75 -6.63 -13.18 -6.93
C PHE A 75 -7.04 -12.01 -6.05
N VAL A 76 -7.85 -11.11 -6.62
CA VAL A 76 -8.41 -9.98 -5.87
C VAL A 76 -9.44 -10.50 -4.88
N ALA A 77 -9.24 -10.17 -3.60
CA ALA A 77 -10.13 -10.60 -2.52
C ALA A 77 -11.45 -9.81 -2.52
N ASP A 78 -12.43 -10.36 -1.81
CA ASP A 78 -13.63 -9.61 -1.43
C ASP A 78 -13.26 -8.70 -0.27
N VAL A 79 -12.98 -7.45 -0.58
CA VAL A 79 -12.39 -6.50 0.35
C VAL A 79 -13.43 -6.01 1.36
N ASN A 80 -13.12 -6.19 2.65
CA ASN A 80 -13.93 -5.61 3.72
C ASN A 80 -13.50 -4.15 3.92
N PHE A 81 -14.25 -3.21 3.35
CA PHE A 81 -13.92 -1.78 3.42
C PHE A 81 -13.83 -1.24 4.83
N LYS A 82 -14.68 -1.71 5.75
CA LYS A 82 -14.62 -1.27 7.17
C LYS A 82 -13.31 -1.69 7.83
N LYS A 83 -12.87 -2.91 7.57
CA LYS A 83 -11.60 -3.41 8.10
C LYS A 83 -10.42 -2.65 7.55
N ILE A 84 -10.46 -2.34 6.25
CA ILE A 84 -9.41 -1.55 5.58
C ILE A 84 -9.39 -0.12 6.12
N GLU A 85 -10.54 0.52 6.26
CA GLU A 85 -10.66 1.85 6.85
C GLU A 85 -10.02 1.89 8.23
N LYS A 86 -10.31 0.90 9.08
CA LYS A 86 -9.73 0.78 10.41
C LYS A 86 -8.21 0.61 10.36
N SER A 87 -7.71 -0.19 9.44
CA SER A 87 -6.28 -0.43 9.25
C SER A 87 -5.56 0.85 8.78
N ILE A 88 -6.16 1.58 7.85
CA ILE A 88 -5.61 2.85 7.35
C ILE A 88 -5.58 3.89 8.47
N LYS A 89 -6.66 4.01 9.24
CA LYS A 89 -6.71 4.92 10.38
C LYS A 89 -5.62 4.60 11.41
N LYS A 90 -5.40 3.32 11.69
CA LYS A 90 -4.34 2.89 12.58
C LYS A 90 -2.95 3.28 12.06
N SER A 91 -2.71 3.10 10.77
CA SER A 91 -1.46 3.50 10.13
C SER A 91 -1.25 5.01 10.22
N ILE A 92 -2.28 5.81 9.97
CA ILE A 92 -2.24 7.27 10.11
C ILE A 92 -1.89 7.66 11.55
N GLU A 93 -2.55 7.04 12.51
CA GLU A 93 -2.30 7.31 13.92
C GLU A 93 -0.85 7.02 14.32
N GLU A 94 -0.28 5.92 13.85
CA GLU A 94 1.12 5.58 14.10
C GLU A 94 2.08 6.61 13.50
N LYS A 95 1.81 7.07 12.28
CA LYS A 95 2.59 8.12 11.63
C LYS A 95 2.50 9.44 12.38
N LEU A 96 1.30 9.79 12.85
CA LEU A 96 1.11 11.01 13.64
C LEU A 96 1.78 10.92 15.02
N LYS A 97 1.86 9.74 15.62
CA LYS A 97 2.65 9.55 16.85
C LYS A 97 4.11 9.89 16.62
N GLY A 98 4.68 9.46 15.49
CA GLY A 98 6.03 9.82 15.11
C GLY A 98 6.20 11.33 14.92
N ALA A 99 5.24 11.97 14.27
CA ALA A 99 5.24 13.43 14.10
C ALA A 99 5.16 14.16 15.45
N CYS A 100 4.31 13.68 16.36
CA CYS A 100 4.22 14.24 17.72
C CYS A 100 5.54 14.13 18.48
N TYR A 101 6.20 12.99 18.35
CA TYR A 101 7.50 12.78 18.97
C TYR A 101 8.54 13.80 18.47
N GLN A 102 8.61 14.01 17.16
CA GLN A 102 9.51 15.00 16.58
C GLN A 102 9.16 16.43 17.00
N ALA A 103 7.87 16.76 17.03
CA ALA A 103 7.40 18.09 17.41
C ALA A 103 7.82 18.44 18.85
N LYS A 104 7.72 17.48 19.76
CA LYS A 104 8.14 17.69 21.15
C LYS A 104 9.61 18.02 21.28
N LYS A 105 10.46 17.48 20.39
CA LYS A 105 11.89 17.78 20.39
C LYS A 105 12.23 19.24 20.10
N ILE A 106 11.37 19.91 19.36
CA ILE A 106 11.58 21.32 18.99
C ILE A 106 10.53 22.24 19.60
N ASN A 107 9.86 21.78 20.65
CA ASN A 107 8.87 22.53 21.40
C ASN A 107 7.66 23.02 20.58
N LEU A 108 7.28 22.30 19.55
CA LEU A 108 6.00 22.53 18.86
C LEU A 108 4.87 21.90 19.67
N ASN A 109 3.80 22.64 19.87
CA ASN A 109 2.62 22.14 20.58
C ASN A 109 1.61 21.54 19.59
N ALA A 110 0.50 21.00 20.12
CA ALA A 110 -0.54 20.38 19.31
C ALA A 110 -1.18 21.35 18.31
N GLU A 111 -1.32 22.61 18.69
CA GLU A 111 -1.85 23.65 17.79
C GLU A 111 -0.94 23.87 16.58
N ASP A 112 0.37 23.93 16.81
CA ASP A 112 1.36 24.06 15.74
C ASP A 112 1.28 22.90 14.76
N LEU A 113 1.18 21.66 15.26
CA LEU A 113 1.00 20.47 14.45
C LEU A 113 -0.31 20.48 13.67
N SER A 114 -1.39 20.89 14.31
CA SER A 114 -2.71 20.99 13.67
C SER A 114 -2.68 21.98 12.51
N GLU A 115 -1.96 23.09 12.66
CA GLU A 115 -1.79 24.08 11.59
C GLU A 115 -1.03 23.49 10.40
N ILE A 116 0.03 22.73 10.65
CA ILE A 116 0.76 22.03 9.59
C ILE A 116 -0.16 21.07 8.83
N ILE A 117 -0.96 20.30 9.54
CA ILE A 117 -1.92 19.38 8.94
C ILE A 117 -2.92 20.12 8.07
N ARG A 118 -3.50 21.22 8.55
CA ARG A 118 -4.45 22.02 7.77
C ARG A 118 -3.83 22.56 6.48
N ARG A 119 -2.57 22.99 6.53
CA ARG A 119 -1.87 23.51 5.37
C ARG A 119 -1.57 22.40 4.34
N LEU A 120 -1.26 21.18 4.81
CA LEU A 120 -0.93 20.07 3.94
C LEU A 120 -2.17 19.39 3.33
N TYR A 121 -3.32 19.53 3.97
CA TYR A 121 -4.55 18.89 3.52
C TYR A 121 -5.14 19.59 2.30
#